data_e0f244d68bd796199b739447421468f4
#
_entry.id   e0f244d68bd796199b739447421468f4
#
_cell.length_a   1.000
_cell.length_b   1.000
_cell.length_c   1.000
_cell.angle_alpha   90.00
_cell.angle_beta   90.00
_cell.angle_gamma   90.00
#
_symmetry.space_group_name_H-M   'P 1'
#
loop_
_entity.id
_entity.type
_entity.pdbx_description
1 polymer ?
#
loop_
_entity_poly.entity_id
_entity_poly.type
_entity_poly.pdbx_seq_one_letter_code
_entity_poly.pdbx_strand_id
1 'polypeptide(L)'
;EAARQWMLQTINSFVVERNYLTKLAVAVGPLPSTPGQAESESAVVGQRHALEMLAQSDRDGCAIGAAIGLVLDWTSIRGLLNVAAERVSVEMPECTLPSPAACHELVVALAESPGVERAMAFGCAQLIGQHRGLWDLLEARQLARTDY
;
A
#
# COMPACT_ATOMS: atom_id res chain seq x y z
N GLU A 1 19.48 -12.96 -7.44
CA GLU A 1 19.81 -11.66 -8.08
C GLU A 1 18.52 -10.93 -8.50
N ALA A 2 17.59 -11.60 -9.21
CA ALA A 2 16.34 -11.00 -9.67
C ALA A 2 15.50 -10.38 -8.53
N ALA A 3 15.34 -11.10 -7.42
CA ALA A 3 14.61 -10.62 -6.24
C ALA A 3 15.25 -9.35 -5.66
N ARG A 4 16.58 -9.30 -5.58
CA ARG A 4 17.28 -8.11 -5.11
C ARG A 4 17.06 -6.90 -6.02
N GLN A 5 17.11 -7.11 -7.32
CA GLN A 5 16.88 -6.04 -8.29
C GLN A 5 15.44 -5.54 -8.22
N TRP A 6 14.47 -6.43 -8.13
CA TRP A 6 13.07 -6.09 -7.95
C TRP A 6 12.83 -5.28 -6.67
N MET A 7 13.43 -5.70 -5.55
CA MET A 7 13.35 -4.99 -4.27
C MET A 7 13.95 -3.59 -4.35
N LEU A 8 15.12 -3.42 -4.99
CA LEU A 8 15.75 -2.12 -5.16
C LEU A 8 14.90 -1.17 -6.01
N GLN A 9 14.34 -1.68 -7.11
CA GLN A 9 13.41 -0.91 -7.93
C GLN A 9 12.18 -0.48 -7.11
N THR A 10 11.58 -1.41 -6.37
CA THR A 10 10.41 -1.15 -5.54
C THR A 10 10.69 -0.08 -4.48
N ILE A 11 11.81 -0.20 -3.75
CA ILE A 11 12.21 0.77 -2.74
C ILE A 11 12.38 2.17 -3.35
N ASN A 12 13.11 2.27 -4.45
CA ASN A 12 13.34 3.55 -5.12
C ASN A 12 12.03 4.18 -5.64
N SER A 13 11.14 3.37 -6.20
CA SER A 13 9.83 3.82 -6.67
C SER A 13 8.97 4.33 -5.51
N PHE A 14 8.93 3.62 -4.38
CA PHE A 14 8.18 4.08 -3.21
C PHE A 14 8.76 5.34 -2.55
N VAL A 15 10.02 5.68 -2.76
CA VAL A 15 10.54 7.02 -2.37
C VAL A 15 9.81 8.11 -3.15
N VAL A 16 9.62 7.92 -4.46
CA VAL A 16 8.89 8.87 -5.32
C VAL A 16 7.41 8.95 -4.90
N GLU A 17 6.77 7.80 -4.67
CA GLU A 17 5.37 7.73 -4.24
C GLU A 17 5.14 8.41 -2.88
N ARG A 18 6.03 8.22 -1.91
CA ARG A 18 5.97 8.91 -0.61
C ARG A 18 6.11 10.42 -0.74
N ASN A 19 7.01 10.90 -1.58
CA ASN A 19 7.15 12.33 -1.85
C ASN A 19 5.89 12.89 -2.52
N TYR A 20 5.27 12.13 -3.41
CA TYR A 20 4.00 12.49 -4.02
C TYR A 20 2.88 12.60 -2.99
N LEU A 21 2.73 11.61 -2.11
CA LEU A 21 1.77 11.65 -1.00
C LEU A 21 1.98 12.85 -0.08
N THR A 22 3.24 13.20 0.22
CA THR A 22 3.56 14.36 1.04
C THR A 22 3.11 15.67 0.37
N LYS A 23 3.36 15.82 -0.92
CA LYS A 23 2.91 16.99 -1.69
C LYS A 23 1.37 17.09 -1.70
N LEU A 24 0.68 15.97 -1.91
CA LEU A 24 -0.77 15.92 -1.85
C LEU A 24 -1.30 16.30 -0.47
N ALA A 25 -0.74 15.75 0.59
CA ALA A 25 -1.15 16.05 1.96
C ALA A 25 -0.99 17.54 2.29
N VAL A 26 0.11 18.15 1.85
CA VAL A 26 0.33 19.60 2.01
C VAL A 26 -0.68 20.42 1.21
N ALA A 27 -0.95 20.05 -0.04
CA ALA A 27 -1.88 20.76 -0.90
C ALA A 27 -3.34 20.68 -0.43
N VAL A 28 -3.73 19.53 0.11
CA VAL A 28 -5.08 19.32 0.68
C VAL A 28 -5.25 20.10 1.99
N GLY A 29 -4.17 20.33 2.73
CA GLY A 29 -4.18 21.03 4.00
C GLY A 29 -4.56 20.16 5.20
N PRO A 30 -4.76 20.76 6.38
CA PRO A 30 -5.04 20.04 7.61
C PRO A 30 -6.38 19.32 7.57
N LEU A 31 -6.44 18.14 8.17
CA LEU A 31 -7.69 17.38 8.31
C LEU A 31 -8.69 18.17 9.16
N PRO A 32 -9.95 18.26 8.75
CA PRO A 32 -10.99 18.84 9.58
C PRO A 32 -11.20 17.98 10.83
N SER A 33 -11.34 18.64 11.99
CA SER A 33 -11.74 17.97 13.22
C SER A 33 -13.19 17.49 13.08
N THR A 34 -13.38 16.18 13.05
CA THR A 34 -14.69 15.55 12.92
C THR A 34 -14.87 14.44 13.95
N PRO A 35 -16.10 14.15 14.40
CA PRO A 35 -16.35 13.02 15.28
C PRO A 35 -15.73 11.71 14.71
N GLY A 36 -15.19 10.86 15.58
CA GLY A 36 -14.54 9.60 15.16
C GLY A 36 -13.09 9.74 14.66
N GLN A 37 -12.46 10.91 14.78
CA GLN A 37 -11.08 11.09 14.37
C GLN A 37 -10.11 10.25 15.19
N ALA A 38 -10.27 10.20 16.50
CA ALA A 38 -9.39 9.42 17.39
C ALA A 38 -9.45 7.92 17.11
N GLU A 39 -10.64 7.39 16.82
CA GLU A 39 -10.85 6.00 16.43
C GLU A 39 -10.19 5.69 15.08
N SER A 40 -10.28 6.62 14.14
CA SER A 40 -9.63 6.50 12.83
C SER A 40 -8.11 6.51 12.94
N GLU A 41 -7.54 7.40 13.74
CA GLU A 41 -6.10 7.46 14.01
C GLU A 41 -5.62 6.16 14.68
N SER A 42 -6.36 5.64 15.65
CA SER A 42 -6.06 4.36 16.31
C SER A 42 -6.09 3.18 15.32
N ALA A 43 -7.06 3.15 14.42
CA ALA A 43 -7.15 2.12 13.38
C ALA A 43 -5.95 2.16 12.42
N VAL A 44 -5.49 3.37 12.02
CA VAL A 44 -4.30 3.54 11.17
C VAL A 44 -3.03 3.09 11.88
N VAL A 45 -2.89 3.39 13.18
CA VAL A 45 -1.76 2.91 14.00
C VAL A 45 -1.76 1.37 14.08
N GLY A 46 -2.90 0.76 14.30
CA GLY A 46 -3.06 -0.70 14.30
C GLY A 46 -2.69 -1.34 12.95
N GLN A 47 -3.13 -0.72 11.86
CA GLN A 47 -2.79 -1.16 10.50
C GLN A 47 -1.28 -1.08 10.25
N ARG A 48 -0.65 0.03 10.62
CA ARG A 48 0.80 0.18 10.52
C ARG A 48 1.54 -0.93 11.26
N HIS A 49 1.13 -1.23 12.49
CA HIS A 49 1.71 -2.32 13.27
C HIS A 49 1.55 -3.69 12.58
N ALA A 50 0.37 -3.97 12.01
CA ALA A 50 0.13 -5.20 11.26
C ALA A 50 1.08 -5.33 10.05
N LEU A 51 1.33 -4.24 9.32
CA LEU A 51 2.28 -4.23 8.19
C LEU A 51 3.72 -4.42 8.65
N GLU A 52 4.12 -3.85 9.78
CA GLU A 52 5.44 -4.05 10.39
C GLU A 52 5.65 -5.53 10.77
N MET A 53 4.62 -6.18 11.32
CA MET A 53 4.67 -7.62 11.65
C MET A 53 4.78 -8.50 10.40
N LEU A 54 4.12 -8.15 9.31
CA LEU A 54 4.27 -8.86 8.03
C LEU A 54 5.70 -8.74 7.48
N ALA A 55 6.29 -7.54 7.56
CA ALA A 55 7.66 -7.30 7.10
C ALA A 55 8.71 -8.05 7.92
N GLN A 56 8.42 -8.33 9.19
CA GLN A 56 9.31 -9.04 10.14
C GLN A 56 9.01 -10.54 10.25
N SER A 57 8.15 -11.08 9.39
CA SER A 57 7.75 -12.49 9.45
C SER A 57 8.94 -13.42 9.20
N ASP A 58 9.14 -14.38 10.10
CA ASP A 58 10.15 -15.45 9.98
C ASP A 58 9.78 -16.51 8.94
N ARG A 59 8.57 -16.47 8.38
CA ARG A 59 8.13 -17.42 7.37
C ARG A 59 8.67 -17.02 5.99
N ASP A 60 9.52 -17.90 5.44
CA ASP A 60 10.07 -17.71 4.10
C ASP A 60 8.94 -17.46 3.07
N GLY A 61 9.04 -16.34 2.36
CA GLY A 61 8.06 -15.93 1.37
C GLY A 61 6.97 -14.96 1.89
N CYS A 62 6.68 -14.90 3.19
CA CYS A 62 5.59 -14.06 3.70
C CYS A 62 5.83 -12.57 3.44
N ALA A 63 6.97 -12.04 3.82
CA ALA A 63 7.30 -10.62 3.65
C ALA A 63 7.34 -10.20 2.17
N ILE A 64 7.94 -11.03 1.31
CA ILE A 64 7.99 -10.73 -0.13
C ILE A 64 6.60 -10.85 -0.77
N GLY A 65 5.76 -11.79 -0.32
CA GLY A 65 4.37 -11.88 -0.76
C GLY A 65 3.56 -10.64 -0.41
N ALA A 66 3.74 -10.09 0.79
CA ALA A 66 3.15 -8.81 1.20
C ALA A 66 3.66 -7.64 0.34
N ALA A 67 4.96 -7.57 0.05
CA ALA A 67 5.54 -6.54 -0.81
C ALA A 67 5.00 -6.59 -2.24
N ILE A 68 4.83 -7.79 -2.81
CA ILE A 68 4.23 -7.99 -4.13
C ILE A 68 2.76 -7.54 -4.11
N GLY A 69 2.00 -7.92 -3.08
CA GLY A 69 0.62 -7.47 -2.89
C GLY A 69 0.51 -5.95 -2.84
N LEU A 70 1.42 -5.28 -2.13
CA LEU A 70 1.49 -3.82 -2.06
C LEU A 70 1.71 -3.19 -3.45
N VAL A 71 2.68 -3.70 -4.21
CA VAL A 71 2.99 -3.19 -5.55
C VAL A 71 1.80 -3.34 -6.50
N LEU A 72 1.16 -4.51 -6.50
CA LEU A 72 0.01 -4.79 -7.36
C LEU A 72 -1.21 -3.92 -7.03
N ASP A 73 -1.50 -3.74 -5.74
CA ASP A 73 -2.65 -2.94 -5.30
C ASP A 73 -2.41 -1.43 -5.43
N TRP A 74 -1.14 -1.00 -5.42
CA TRP A 74 -0.77 0.42 -5.52
C TRP A 74 -1.27 1.07 -6.81
N THR A 75 -1.45 0.35 -7.88
CA THR A 75 -1.99 0.86 -9.14
C THR A 75 -3.39 1.47 -8.93
N SER A 76 -4.24 0.79 -8.17
CA SER A 76 -5.59 1.29 -7.85
C SER A 76 -5.54 2.50 -6.93
N ILE A 77 -4.69 2.44 -5.89
CA ILE A 77 -4.44 3.55 -4.97
C ILE A 77 -3.93 4.77 -5.74
N ARG A 78 -2.97 4.56 -6.64
CA ARG A 78 -2.39 5.63 -7.46
C ARG A 78 -3.42 6.29 -8.38
N GLY A 79 -4.35 5.54 -8.94
CA GLY A 79 -5.46 6.09 -9.73
C GLY A 79 -6.28 7.09 -8.93
N LEU A 80 -6.61 6.77 -7.68
CA LEU A 80 -7.34 7.67 -6.78
C LEU A 80 -6.52 8.90 -6.37
N LEU A 81 -5.23 8.71 -6.09
CA LEU A 81 -4.32 9.82 -5.77
C LEU A 81 -4.17 10.80 -6.95
N ASN A 82 -4.17 10.30 -8.18
CA ASN A 82 -4.10 11.14 -9.37
C ASN A 82 -5.36 12.01 -9.53
N VAL A 83 -6.55 11.47 -9.26
CA VAL A 83 -7.79 12.26 -9.24
C VAL A 83 -7.73 13.36 -8.17
N ALA A 84 -7.17 13.06 -7.00
CA ALA A 84 -6.98 14.07 -5.96
C ALA A 84 -5.96 15.14 -6.39
N ALA A 85 -4.85 14.74 -7.02
CA ALA A 85 -3.81 15.64 -7.52
C ALA A 85 -4.35 16.64 -8.55
N GLU A 86 -5.17 16.18 -9.49
CA GLU A 86 -5.84 17.05 -10.47
C GLU A 86 -6.67 18.12 -9.77
N ARG A 87 -7.43 17.77 -8.74
CA ARG A 87 -8.29 18.70 -8.00
C ARG A 87 -7.53 19.78 -7.24
N VAL A 88 -6.31 19.46 -6.78
CA VAL A 88 -5.48 20.38 -6.01
C VAL A 88 -4.28 20.91 -6.79
N SER A 89 -4.23 20.65 -8.10
CA SER A 89 -3.18 21.12 -9.02
C SER A 89 -1.76 20.70 -8.59
N VAL A 90 -1.60 19.47 -8.11
CA VAL A 90 -0.33 18.86 -7.81
C VAL A 90 0.17 18.06 -9.00
N GLU A 91 1.43 18.25 -9.37
CA GLU A 91 2.09 17.49 -10.44
C GLU A 91 2.18 16.00 -10.08
N MET A 92 1.78 15.15 -11.01
CA MET A 92 1.82 13.70 -10.88
C MET A 92 3.14 13.16 -11.42
N PRO A 93 4.01 12.58 -10.57
CA PRO A 93 5.24 11.95 -11.04
C PRO A 93 4.94 10.66 -11.80
N GLU A 94 5.86 10.24 -12.65
CA GLU A 94 5.81 8.93 -13.28
C GLU A 94 5.86 7.82 -12.22
N CYS A 95 5.00 6.82 -12.36
CA CYS A 95 5.01 5.63 -11.50
C CYS A 95 5.98 4.59 -12.09
N THR A 96 7.08 4.34 -11.40
CA THR A 96 8.16 3.43 -11.82
C THR A 96 8.16 2.09 -11.08
N LEU A 97 7.07 1.75 -10.39
CA LEU A 97 6.90 0.46 -9.73
C LEU A 97 7.02 -0.71 -10.72
N PRO A 98 7.49 -1.87 -10.25
CA PRO A 98 7.53 -3.07 -11.09
C PRO A 98 6.17 -3.39 -11.71
N SER A 99 6.19 -3.82 -12.95
CA SER A 99 4.96 -4.21 -13.66
C SER A 99 4.33 -5.47 -13.05
N PRO A 100 3.04 -5.73 -13.27
CA PRO A 100 2.40 -7.01 -12.88
C PRO A 100 3.12 -8.23 -13.46
N ALA A 101 3.66 -8.12 -14.67
CA ALA A 101 4.46 -9.20 -15.28
C ALA A 101 5.76 -9.46 -14.49
N ALA A 102 6.48 -8.41 -14.10
CA ALA A 102 7.68 -8.54 -13.27
C ALA A 102 7.37 -9.11 -11.87
N CYS A 103 6.22 -8.76 -11.30
CA CYS A 103 5.75 -9.37 -10.05
C CYS A 103 5.47 -10.86 -10.22
N HIS A 104 4.81 -11.25 -11.32
CA HIS A 104 4.54 -12.65 -11.63
C HIS A 104 5.82 -13.46 -11.83
N GLU A 105 6.77 -12.94 -12.62
CA GLU A 105 8.08 -13.57 -12.82
C GLU A 105 8.82 -13.79 -11.49
N LEU A 106 8.76 -12.81 -10.60
CA LEU A 106 9.34 -12.93 -9.27
C LEU A 106 8.67 -14.02 -8.43
N VAL A 107 7.34 -14.11 -8.45
CA VAL A 107 6.60 -15.18 -7.74
C VAL A 107 7.03 -16.54 -8.25
N VAL A 108 7.06 -16.74 -9.57
CA VAL A 108 7.49 -18.01 -10.18
C VAL A 108 8.93 -18.36 -9.78
N ALA A 109 9.83 -17.38 -9.77
CA ALA A 109 11.22 -17.59 -9.42
C ALA A 109 11.45 -17.94 -7.94
N LEU A 110 10.59 -17.48 -7.04
CA LEU A 110 10.73 -17.67 -5.59
C LEU A 110 9.86 -18.80 -5.02
N ALA A 111 8.86 -19.28 -5.74
CA ALA A 111 7.97 -20.34 -5.30
C ALA A 111 8.65 -21.73 -5.39
N GLU A 112 9.82 -21.89 -4.72
CA GLU A 112 10.64 -23.10 -4.76
C GLU A 112 10.00 -24.32 -4.08
N SER A 113 9.00 -24.09 -3.25
CA SER A 113 8.29 -25.15 -2.52
C SER A 113 6.84 -24.74 -2.22
N PRO A 114 5.94 -25.73 -2.01
CA PRO A 114 4.56 -25.44 -1.61
C PRO A 114 4.44 -24.67 -0.28
N GLY A 115 5.46 -24.75 0.57
CA GLY A 115 5.54 -24.01 1.83
C GLY A 115 5.76 -22.51 1.59
N VAL A 116 6.72 -22.18 0.75
CA VAL A 116 7.03 -20.80 0.34
C VAL A 116 5.87 -20.18 -0.42
N GLU A 117 5.30 -20.93 -1.39
CA GLU A 117 4.12 -20.47 -2.15
C GLU A 117 2.96 -20.08 -1.23
N ARG A 118 2.61 -20.95 -0.27
CA ARG A 118 1.54 -20.64 0.72
C ARG A 118 1.90 -19.44 1.59
N ALA A 119 3.15 -19.28 1.98
CA ALA A 119 3.59 -18.13 2.78
C ALA A 119 3.52 -16.82 1.99
N MET A 120 3.89 -16.83 0.71
CA MET A 120 3.73 -15.68 -0.20
C MET A 120 2.26 -15.31 -0.37
N ALA A 121 1.40 -16.29 -0.65
CA ALA A 121 -0.04 -16.08 -0.78
C ALA A 121 -0.65 -15.52 0.52
N PHE A 122 -0.24 -16.03 1.68
CA PHE A 122 -0.67 -15.53 2.98
C PHE A 122 -0.24 -14.07 3.18
N GLY A 123 1.04 -13.73 2.95
CA GLY A 123 1.54 -12.36 3.09
C GLY A 123 0.79 -11.36 2.20
N CYS A 124 0.58 -11.72 0.93
CA CYS A 124 -0.20 -10.94 -0.01
C CYS A 124 -1.65 -10.74 0.48
N ALA A 125 -2.34 -11.82 0.87
CA ALA A 125 -3.72 -11.75 1.36
C ALA A 125 -3.85 -10.89 2.62
N GLN A 126 -2.89 -10.97 3.54
CA GLN A 126 -2.88 -10.14 4.75
C GLN A 126 -2.71 -8.65 4.41
N LEU A 127 -1.80 -8.30 3.51
CA LEU A 127 -1.64 -6.92 3.07
C LEU A 127 -2.92 -6.38 2.42
N ILE A 128 -3.51 -7.11 1.48
CA ILE A 128 -4.76 -6.71 0.82
C ILE A 128 -5.89 -6.56 1.84
N GLY A 129 -5.95 -7.41 2.86
CA GLY A 129 -6.90 -7.28 3.97
C GLY A 129 -6.73 -5.97 4.75
N GLN A 130 -5.48 -5.54 5.01
CA GLN A 130 -5.19 -4.25 5.63
C GLN A 130 -5.63 -3.07 4.74
N HIS A 131 -5.39 -3.13 3.44
CA HIS A 131 -5.85 -2.11 2.50
C HIS A 131 -7.38 -2.05 2.43
N ARG A 132 -8.07 -3.19 2.42
CA ARG A 132 -9.53 -3.22 2.48
C ARG A 132 -10.04 -2.52 3.74
N GLY A 133 -9.47 -2.82 4.90
CA GLY A 133 -9.81 -2.13 6.16
C GLY A 133 -9.60 -0.60 6.08
N LEU A 134 -8.58 -0.13 5.35
CA LEU A 134 -8.39 1.29 5.11
C LEU A 134 -9.49 1.89 4.23
N TRP A 135 -9.91 1.20 3.17
CA TRP A 135 -11.01 1.65 2.32
C TRP A 135 -12.33 1.72 3.08
N ASP A 136 -12.65 0.70 3.89
CA ASP A 136 -13.84 0.66 4.75
C ASP A 136 -13.85 1.85 5.72
N LEU A 137 -12.68 2.17 6.30
CA LEU A 137 -12.52 3.32 7.18
C LEU A 137 -12.76 4.65 6.46
N LEU A 138 -12.20 4.82 5.25
CA LEU A 138 -12.39 6.03 4.43
C LEU A 138 -13.86 6.21 4.03
N GLU A 139 -14.55 5.13 3.66
CA GLU A 139 -15.98 5.15 3.33
C GLU A 139 -16.82 5.54 4.55
N ALA A 140 -16.57 4.94 5.71
CA ALA A 140 -17.25 5.28 6.96
C ALA A 140 -17.03 6.76 7.34
N ARG A 141 -15.82 7.30 7.14
CA ARG A 141 -15.50 8.72 7.35
C ARG A 141 -16.21 9.64 6.38
N GLN A 142 -16.36 9.22 5.13
CA GLN A 142 -17.11 9.97 4.13
C GLN A 142 -18.59 10.07 4.50
N LEU A 143 -19.23 8.95 4.88
CA LEU A 143 -20.61 8.92 5.30
C LEU A 143 -20.84 9.82 6.52
N ALA A 144 -19.99 9.73 7.54
CA ALA A 144 -20.09 10.58 8.73
C ALA A 144 -19.99 12.09 8.45
N ARG A 145 -19.39 12.50 7.32
CA ARG A 145 -19.30 13.92 6.90
C ARG A 145 -20.54 14.39 6.13
N THR A 146 -21.26 13.48 5.51
CA THR A 146 -22.47 13.81 4.72
C THR A 146 -23.70 13.99 5.61
N ASP A 147 -23.67 13.45 6.81
CA ASP A 147 -24.79 13.52 7.79
C ASP A 147 -24.74 14.79 8.66
N TYR A 148 -23.79 15.69 8.41
CA TYR A 148 -23.63 17.00 9.05
C TYR A 148 -23.70 18.14 8.00
#